data_2de9ddb17a72f46d30bf8e5dce8a7578
#
_entry.id   2de9ddb17a72f46d30bf8e5dce8a7578
#
_cell.length_a   1.000
_cell.length_b   1.000
_cell.length_c   1.000
_cell.angle_alpha   90.00
_cell.angle_beta   90.00
_cell.angle_gamma   90.00
#
_symmetry.space_group_name_H-M   'P 1'
#
loop_
_entity.id
_entity.type
_entity.pdbx_description
1 polymer ?
#
loop_
_entity_poly.entity_id
_entity_poly.type
_entity_poly.pdbx_seq_one_letter_code
_entity_poly.pdbx_strand_id
1 'polypeptide(L)'
;MVRTSDRPTAHALRLAVSPQTPSSRAVARAASVLRNGGLVAFPTDTLYALGADASNPLAIRRVFAAKGRSPKTPIPLLVADLTMAIQLVGELPEAAVRLAEHYWPGP
;
A
#
# COMPACT_ATOMS: atom_id res chain seq x y z
N MET A 1 2.44 2.03 -12.88
CA MET A 1 1.35 2.97 -12.61
C MET A 1 0.10 2.56 -13.37
N VAL A 2 -1.03 2.61 -12.72
CA VAL A 2 -2.29 2.29 -13.37
C VAL A 2 -2.82 3.52 -14.08
N ARG A 3 -3.16 3.35 -15.34
CA ARG A 3 -3.76 4.39 -16.17
C ARG A 3 -5.24 4.09 -16.35
N THR A 4 -6.09 5.08 -16.15
CA THR A 4 -7.52 4.95 -16.40
C THR A 4 -7.77 5.08 -17.91
N SER A 5 -8.09 3.99 -18.57
CA SER A 5 -8.17 3.91 -20.02
C SER A 5 -9.33 4.67 -20.64
N ASP A 6 -10.41 4.87 -19.89
CA ASP A 6 -11.63 5.56 -20.31
C ASP A 6 -11.57 7.07 -20.10
N ARG A 7 -10.47 7.60 -19.56
CA ARG A 7 -10.26 9.02 -19.32
C ARG A 7 -8.97 9.49 -19.99
N PRO A 8 -9.02 9.92 -21.25
CA PRO A 8 -7.79 10.23 -22.01
C PRO A 8 -6.96 11.36 -21.43
N THR A 9 -7.53 12.22 -20.56
CA THR A 9 -6.82 13.30 -19.89
C THR A 9 -6.32 12.94 -18.49
N ALA A 10 -6.72 11.78 -17.96
CA ALA A 10 -6.33 11.35 -16.62
C ALA A 10 -5.03 10.55 -16.68
N HIS A 11 -3.94 11.15 -16.26
CA HIS A 11 -2.63 10.50 -16.19
C HIS A 11 -2.19 10.32 -14.74
N ALA A 12 -1.59 9.16 -14.45
CA ALA A 12 -0.94 8.95 -13.18
C ALA A 12 0.29 9.85 -13.07
N LEU A 13 0.47 10.48 -11.93
CA LEU A 13 1.71 11.18 -11.62
C LEU A 13 2.80 10.16 -11.39
N ARG A 14 3.96 10.34 -12.00
CA ARG A 14 5.14 9.50 -11.80
C ARG A 14 6.16 10.24 -10.96
N LEU A 15 6.62 9.56 -9.92
CA LEU A 15 7.71 10.06 -9.08
C LEU A 15 8.88 9.09 -9.17
N ALA A 16 10.03 9.59 -9.63
CA ALA A 16 11.25 8.81 -9.63
C ALA A 16 11.84 8.80 -8.21
N VAL A 17 12.16 7.61 -7.71
CA VAL A 17 12.73 7.45 -6.38
C VAL A 17 13.95 6.54 -6.44
N SER A 18 14.94 6.83 -5.59
CA SER A 18 16.06 5.93 -5.39
C SER A 18 15.62 4.71 -4.59
N PRO A 19 15.95 3.49 -5.04
CA PRO A 19 15.59 2.29 -4.27
C PRO A 19 16.32 2.21 -2.92
N GLN A 20 17.49 2.80 -2.79
CA GLN A 20 18.26 2.79 -1.55
C GLN A 20 17.88 3.91 -0.60
N THR A 21 17.65 5.09 -1.15
CA THR A 21 17.37 6.31 -0.37
C THR A 21 16.24 7.11 -1.00
N PRO A 22 14.98 6.61 -0.90
CA PRO A 22 13.85 7.37 -1.43
C PRO A 22 13.75 8.72 -0.72
N SER A 23 13.52 9.79 -1.50
CA SER A 23 13.43 11.11 -0.91
C SER A 23 12.21 11.23 0.00
N SER A 24 12.37 11.92 1.12
CA SER A 24 11.26 12.19 2.05
C SER A 24 10.12 12.95 1.38
N ARG A 25 10.45 13.78 0.38
CA ARG A 25 9.45 14.52 -0.40
C ARG A 25 8.57 13.60 -1.24
N ALA A 26 9.16 12.62 -1.91
CA ALA A 26 8.41 11.64 -2.70
C ALA A 26 7.54 10.77 -1.79
N VAL A 27 8.07 10.31 -0.68
CA VAL A 27 7.33 9.53 0.31
C VAL A 27 6.16 10.33 0.89
N ALA A 28 6.38 11.59 1.26
CA ALA A 28 5.34 12.47 1.77
C ALA A 28 4.24 12.72 0.73
N ARG A 29 4.61 12.86 -0.53
CA ARG A 29 3.65 13.02 -1.64
C ARG A 29 2.78 11.78 -1.79
N ALA A 30 3.38 10.60 -1.79
CA ALA A 30 2.65 9.33 -1.88
C ALA A 30 1.72 9.15 -0.67
N ALA A 31 2.19 9.43 0.53
CA ALA A 31 1.38 9.37 1.74
C ALA A 31 0.16 10.32 1.67
N SER A 32 0.37 11.52 1.12
CA SER A 32 -0.72 12.49 0.93
C SER A 32 -1.79 11.96 -0.04
N VAL A 33 -1.37 11.35 -1.14
CA VAL A 33 -2.29 10.72 -2.10
C VAL A 33 -3.13 9.65 -1.41
N LEU A 34 -2.49 8.78 -0.62
CA LEU A 34 -3.19 7.73 0.12
C LEU A 34 -4.19 8.30 1.13
N ARG A 35 -3.78 9.29 1.93
CA ARG A 35 -4.66 9.93 2.91
C ARG A 35 -5.89 10.57 2.27
N ASN A 36 -5.77 11.04 1.04
CA ASN A 36 -6.87 11.65 0.29
C ASN A 36 -7.71 10.63 -0.51
N GLY A 37 -7.52 9.34 -0.26
CA GLY A 37 -8.31 8.28 -0.88
C GLY A 37 -7.82 7.87 -2.26
N GLY A 38 -6.66 8.33 -2.68
CA GLY A 38 -6.04 7.93 -3.94
C GLY A 38 -5.32 6.60 -3.86
N LEU A 39 -4.85 6.12 -5.01
CA LEU A 39 -4.08 4.89 -5.12
C LEU A 39 -2.63 5.22 -5.43
N VAL A 40 -1.72 4.42 -4.92
CA VAL A 40 -0.28 4.54 -5.20
C VAL A 40 0.24 3.19 -5.67
N ALA A 41 0.91 3.18 -6.81
CA ALA A 41 1.71 2.04 -7.23
C ALA A 41 3.14 2.26 -6.74
N PHE A 42 3.68 1.27 -6.07
CA PHE A 42 5.01 1.38 -5.46
C PHE A 42 5.81 0.09 -5.64
N PRO A 43 7.15 0.20 -5.71
CA PRO A 43 7.99 -0.98 -5.84
C PRO A 43 8.08 -1.76 -4.53
N THR A 44 8.20 -3.08 -4.65
CA THR A 44 8.49 -3.98 -3.54
C THR A 44 9.76 -4.78 -3.85
N ASP A 45 10.09 -5.71 -3.00
CA ASP A 45 11.21 -6.64 -3.22
C ASP A 45 10.97 -7.61 -4.39
N THR A 46 9.73 -7.75 -4.82
CA THR A 46 9.36 -8.65 -5.94
C THR A 46 8.75 -7.89 -7.10
N LEU A 47 7.50 -7.48 -6.99
CA LEU A 47 6.73 -6.81 -8.03
C LEU A 47 6.23 -5.46 -7.54
N TYR A 48 5.80 -4.61 -8.46
CA TYR A 48 5.06 -3.41 -8.07
C TYR A 48 3.73 -3.79 -7.43
N ALA A 49 3.42 -3.10 -6.35
CA ALA A 49 2.14 -3.24 -5.64
C ALA A 49 1.27 -2.01 -5.88
N LEU A 50 -0.03 -2.21 -5.81
CA LEU A 50 -1.01 -1.12 -5.83
C LEU A 50 -1.62 -1.01 -4.44
N GLY A 51 -1.48 0.14 -3.81
CA GLY A 51 -1.90 0.37 -2.44
C GLY A 51 -2.96 1.45 -2.30
N ALA A 52 -3.68 1.34 -1.22
CA ALA A 52 -4.69 2.29 -0.78
C ALA A 52 -4.67 2.38 0.74
N ASP A 53 -5.27 3.43 1.28
CA ASP A 53 -5.48 3.56 2.71
C ASP A 53 -6.51 2.52 3.17
N ALA A 54 -6.07 1.59 4.02
CA ALA A 54 -6.90 0.50 4.52
C ALA A 54 -8.09 0.99 5.38
N SER A 55 -8.01 2.19 5.91
CA SER A 55 -9.10 2.80 6.68
C SER A 55 -10.18 3.46 5.81
N ASN A 56 -9.97 3.53 4.50
CA ASN A 56 -10.89 4.19 3.58
C ASN A 56 -11.57 3.16 2.68
N PRO A 57 -12.86 2.81 2.94
CA PRO A 57 -13.56 1.79 2.15
C PRO A 57 -13.68 2.13 0.66
N LEU A 58 -13.81 3.40 0.31
CA LEU A 58 -13.90 3.83 -1.08
C LEU A 58 -12.55 3.62 -1.80
N ALA A 59 -11.44 3.90 -1.14
CA ALA A 59 -10.12 3.67 -1.70
C ALA A 59 -9.87 2.17 -1.91
N ILE A 60 -10.28 1.33 -0.98
CA ILE A 60 -10.18 -0.12 -1.12
C ILE A 60 -10.98 -0.61 -2.33
N ARG A 61 -12.20 -0.12 -2.53
CA ARG A 61 -13.00 -0.47 -3.71
C ARG A 61 -12.30 -0.08 -5.01
N ARG A 62 -11.60 1.05 -5.03
CA ARG A 62 -10.82 1.48 -6.19
C ARG A 62 -9.70 0.53 -6.52
N VAL A 63 -9.05 -0.07 -5.52
CA VAL A 63 -8.03 -1.10 -5.76
C VAL A 63 -8.63 -2.31 -6.46
N PHE A 64 -9.74 -2.83 -5.97
CA PHE A 64 -10.41 -3.96 -6.60
C PHE A 64 -10.86 -3.64 -8.02
N ALA A 65 -11.45 -2.46 -8.23
CA ALA A 65 -11.88 -2.02 -9.55
C ALA A 65 -10.68 -1.88 -10.51
N ALA A 66 -9.59 -1.28 -10.07
CA ALA A 66 -8.40 -1.10 -10.89
C ALA A 66 -7.75 -2.42 -11.29
N LYS A 67 -7.78 -3.41 -10.40
CA LYS A 67 -7.22 -4.75 -10.67
C LYS A 67 -8.20 -5.71 -11.33
N GLY A 68 -9.47 -5.34 -11.44
CA GLY A 68 -10.51 -6.23 -11.96
C GLY A 68 -10.76 -7.45 -11.07
N ARG A 69 -10.55 -7.31 -9.76
CA ARG A 69 -10.73 -8.40 -8.79
C ARG A 69 -12.04 -8.28 -8.04
N SER A 70 -12.58 -9.44 -7.63
CA SER A 70 -13.75 -9.48 -6.76
C SER A 70 -13.43 -8.86 -5.39
N PRO A 71 -14.33 -8.01 -4.84
CA PRO A 71 -14.17 -7.48 -3.48
C PRO A 71 -14.10 -8.55 -2.38
N LYS A 72 -14.41 -9.79 -2.69
CA LYS A 72 -14.30 -10.94 -1.76
C LYS A 72 -12.87 -11.50 -1.71
N THR A 73 -12.01 -11.10 -2.61
CA THR A 73 -10.61 -11.54 -2.62
C THR A 73 -9.87 -10.88 -1.47
N PRO A 74 -9.20 -11.66 -0.59
CA PRO A 74 -8.39 -11.07 0.46
C PRO A 74 -7.22 -10.28 -0.12
N ILE A 75 -6.88 -9.16 0.50
CA ILE A 75 -5.67 -8.39 0.18
C ILE A 75 -4.84 -8.21 1.44
N PRO A 76 -3.50 -8.29 1.34
CA PRO A 76 -2.64 -8.13 2.49
C PRO A 76 -2.61 -6.67 2.95
N LEU A 77 -2.33 -6.49 4.23
CA LEU A 77 -2.03 -5.18 4.81
C LEU A 77 -0.53 -4.98 4.87
N LEU A 78 -0.09 -3.81 4.48
CA LEU A 78 1.29 -3.37 4.68
C LEU A 78 1.32 -2.44 5.90
N VAL A 79 2.21 -2.72 6.83
CA VAL A 79 2.33 -1.96 8.07
C VAL A 79 3.75 -1.45 8.26
N ALA A 80 3.88 -0.34 8.97
CA ALA A 80 5.18 0.25 9.25
C ALA A 80 5.98 -0.57 10.27
N ASP A 81 5.29 -1.16 11.25
CA ASP A 81 5.90 -1.89 12.35
C ASP A 81 4.89 -2.83 13.03
N LEU A 82 5.37 -3.58 13.99
CA LEU A 82 4.55 -4.51 14.77
C LEU A 82 3.45 -3.81 15.56
N THR A 83 3.73 -2.63 16.10
CA THR A 83 2.75 -1.83 16.84
C THR A 83 1.55 -1.49 15.97
N MET A 84 1.79 -1.06 14.74
CA MET A 84 0.72 -0.77 13.79
C MET A 84 -0.08 -2.02 13.44
N ALA A 85 0.58 -3.16 13.27
CA ALA A 85 -0.11 -4.43 13.02
C ALA A 85 -1.07 -4.78 14.16
N ILE A 86 -0.62 -4.67 15.39
CA ILE A 86 -1.44 -4.94 16.57
C ILE A 86 -2.63 -3.98 16.66
N GLN A 87 -2.42 -2.70 16.36
CA GLN A 87 -3.50 -1.70 16.34
C GLN A 87 -4.59 -2.03 15.32
N LEU A 88 -4.20 -2.59 14.18
CA LEU A 88 -5.14 -2.91 13.10
C LEU A 88 -5.92 -4.21 13.35
N VAL A 89 -5.26 -5.23 13.87
CA VAL A 89 -5.87 -6.57 14.02
C VAL A 89 -6.23 -6.91 15.47
N GLY A 90 -5.85 -6.05 16.41
CA GLY A 90 -6.05 -6.29 17.83
C GLY A 90 -4.93 -7.17 18.39
N GLU A 91 -5.25 -8.40 18.73
CA GLU A 91 -4.28 -9.32 19.32
C GLU A 91 -3.66 -10.22 18.26
N LEU A 92 -2.32 -10.39 18.33
CA LEU A 92 -1.58 -11.31 17.48
C LEU A 92 -1.18 -12.57 18.28
N PRO A 93 -1.20 -13.76 17.66
CA PRO A 93 -0.63 -14.95 18.27
C PRO A 93 0.83 -14.74 18.64
N GLU A 94 1.27 -15.35 19.73
CA GLU A 94 2.66 -15.22 20.21
C GLU A 94 3.68 -15.66 19.14
N ALA A 95 3.37 -16.69 18.37
CA ALA A 95 4.23 -17.13 17.28
C ALA A 95 4.40 -16.06 16.20
N ALA A 96 3.32 -15.33 15.88
CA ALA A 96 3.37 -14.23 14.90
C ALA A 96 4.22 -13.07 15.43
N VAL A 97 4.11 -12.74 16.70
CA VAL A 97 4.93 -11.68 17.33
C VAL A 97 6.41 -12.06 17.27
N ARG A 98 6.75 -13.29 17.62
CA ARG A 98 8.15 -13.77 17.56
C ARG A 98 8.73 -13.75 16.15
N LEU A 99 7.95 -14.14 15.15
CA LEU A 99 8.38 -14.07 13.76
C LEU A 99 8.61 -12.62 13.31
N ALA A 100 7.72 -11.73 13.68
CA ALA A 100 7.86 -10.31 13.34
C ALA A 100 9.09 -9.69 14.02
N GLU A 101 9.32 -9.97 15.29
CA GLU A 101 10.49 -9.47 16.02
C GLU A 101 11.81 -9.97 15.41
N HIS A 102 11.80 -11.17 14.86
CA HIS A 102 13.00 -11.78 14.28
C HIS A 102 13.28 -11.34 12.84
N TYR A 103 12.23 -11.17 12.02
CA TYR A 103 12.38 -10.95 10.58
C TYR A 103 12.03 -9.54 10.11
N TRP A 104 11.22 -8.80 10.85
CA TRP A 104 10.86 -7.44 10.47
C TRP A 104 11.88 -6.42 10.98
N PRO A 105 12.08 -5.28 10.28
CA PRO A 105 11.47 -4.94 8.98
C PRO A 105 12.02 -5.77 7.83
N GLY A 106 11.22 -5.89 6.79
CA GLY A 106 11.61 -6.58 5.57
C GLY A 106 10.46 -7.40 4.99
N PRO A 107 10.78 -8.22 3.99
CA PRO A 107 9.80 -9.08 3.34
C PRO A 107 9.18 -10.09 4.29
#